data_5691adfe357b84585d68957204717ab3
#
_entry.id   5691adfe357b84585d68957204717ab3
#
_cell.length_a   1.000
_cell.length_b   1.000
_cell.length_c   1.000
_cell.angle_alpha   90.00
_cell.angle_beta   90.00
_cell.angle_gamma   90.00
#
_symmetry.space_group_name_H-M   'P 1'
#
loop_
_entity.id
_entity.type
_entity.pdbx_description
1 polymer ?
#
loop_
_entity_poly.entity_id
_entity_poly.type
_entity_poly.pdbx_seq_one_letter_code
_entity_poly.pdbx_strand_id
1 'polypeptide(L)'
;MCIRDSFGMWNDCMATVAIITVCTIICIAVGIPIGVVMSKSARAEKTILPVLDMMQTIPSFVYLVPILMLLGIGKVPGLIAVCIYAVPPVIRLTNLGIREVDKETLEACDSYGATPFQKLTTVQIPLSLPTIFAGVNQTIMMALAMVVIASMIGVKGLGVPILRAISNQYLALGLLNGLAIVALAIIFDRVTQEYGRRMQKHRGQKK
;
A
#
# COMPACT_ATOMS: atom_id res chain seq x y z
N MET A 1 15.34 31.77 -13.20
CA MET A 1 14.14 31.37 -12.42
C MET A 1 13.82 29.88 -12.52
N CYS A 2 13.95 29.23 -13.69
CA CYS A 2 13.61 27.80 -13.88
C CYS A 2 14.46 26.76 -13.14
N ILE A 3 15.76 26.99 -12.90
CA ILE A 3 16.62 25.96 -12.29
C ILE A 3 16.37 25.81 -10.79
N ARG A 4 16.04 26.89 -10.08
CA ARG A 4 15.75 26.87 -8.63
C ARG A 4 14.38 26.23 -8.31
N ASP A 5 13.41 26.32 -9.22
CA ASP A 5 12.11 25.68 -9.09
C ASP A 5 12.17 24.18 -9.38
N SER A 6 13.04 23.75 -10.31
CA SER A 6 13.28 22.33 -10.59
C SER A 6 13.90 21.60 -9.39
N PHE A 7 14.80 22.24 -8.64
CA PHE A 7 15.37 21.69 -7.42
C PHE A 7 14.35 21.60 -6.28
N GLY A 8 13.38 22.54 -6.17
CA GLY A 8 12.31 22.49 -5.19
C GLY A 8 11.37 21.31 -5.44
N MET A 9 10.97 21.09 -6.68
CA MET A 9 10.13 19.93 -7.07
C MET A 9 10.84 18.58 -6.82
N TRP A 10 12.15 18.52 -7.03
CA TRP A 10 12.92 17.29 -6.78
C TRP A 10 12.92 16.91 -5.29
N ASN A 11 13.14 17.86 -4.41
CA ASN A 11 13.13 17.61 -2.97
C ASN A 11 11.75 17.17 -2.48
N ASP A 12 10.67 17.79 -2.97
CA ASP A 12 9.29 17.42 -2.63
C ASP A 12 8.93 16.04 -3.21
N CYS A 13 9.41 15.72 -4.41
CA CYS A 13 9.27 14.41 -5.03
C CYS A 13 9.97 13.33 -4.18
N MET A 14 11.22 13.54 -3.80
CA MET A 14 11.98 12.59 -2.98
C MET A 14 11.37 12.44 -1.57
N ALA A 15 10.84 13.50 -0.99
CA ALA A 15 10.13 13.43 0.28
C ALA A 15 8.87 12.56 0.16
N THR A 16 8.09 12.73 -0.91
CA THR A 16 6.92 11.89 -1.20
C THR A 16 7.29 10.42 -1.39
N VAL A 17 8.32 10.14 -2.20
CA VAL A 17 8.84 8.78 -2.44
C VAL A 17 9.28 8.13 -1.12
N ALA A 18 10.01 8.85 -0.27
CA ALA A 18 10.48 8.35 1.02
C ALA A 18 9.31 7.96 1.94
N ILE A 19 8.29 8.82 2.05
CA ILE A 19 7.12 8.54 2.89
C ILE A 19 6.35 7.32 2.38
N ILE A 20 6.12 7.22 1.07
CA ILE A 20 5.40 6.11 0.46
C ILE A 20 6.18 4.80 0.66
N THR A 21 7.50 4.83 0.47
CA THR A 21 8.35 3.64 0.65
C THR A 21 8.31 3.16 2.10
N VAL A 22 8.49 4.06 3.08
CA VAL A 22 8.42 3.72 4.50
C VAL A 22 7.03 3.20 4.87
N CYS A 23 5.96 3.88 4.43
CA CYS A 23 4.58 3.44 4.65
C CYS A 23 4.34 2.05 4.06
N THR A 24 4.76 1.80 2.82
CA THR A 24 4.59 0.51 2.16
C THR A 24 5.31 -0.60 2.92
N ILE A 25 6.54 -0.39 3.37
CA ILE A 25 7.29 -1.36 4.17
C ILE A 25 6.54 -1.69 5.47
N ILE A 26 6.04 -0.67 6.18
CA ILE A 26 5.27 -0.87 7.41
C ILE A 26 3.97 -1.64 7.10
N CYS A 27 3.23 -1.25 6.05
CA CYS A 27 1.99 -1.92 5.65
C CYS A 27 2.22 -3.38 5.26
N ILE A 28 3.32 -3.71 4.59
CA ILE A 28 3.71 -5.08 4.25
C ILE A 28 4.05 -5.86 5.52
N ALA A 29 4.88 -5.28 6.40
CA ALA A 29 5.34 -5.93 7.63
C ALA A 29 4.18 -6.25 8.60
N VAL A 30 3.14 -5.42 8.63
CA VAL A 30 1.96 -5.63 9.48
C VAL A 30 0.86 -6.37 8.72
N GLY A 31 0.61 -6.00 7.48
CA GLY A 31 -0.54 -6.47 6.71
C GLY A 31 -0.43 -7.92 6.26
N ILE A 32 0.75 -8.36 5.80
CA ILE A 32 0.93 -9.76 5.38
C ILE A 32 0.73 -10.74 6.55
N PRO A 33 1.35 -10.56 7.73
CA PRO A 33 1.09 -11.45 8.87
C PRO A 33 -0.38 -11.50 9.28
N ILE A 34 -1.07 -10.35 9.32
CA ILE A 34 -2.50 -10.30 9.65
C ILE A 34 -3.32 -11.04 8.59
N GLY A 35 -3.05 -10.85 7.30
CA GLY A 35 -3.71 -11.56 6.21
C GLY A 35 -3.50 -13.07 6.28
N VAL A 36 -2.30 -13.53 6.64
CA VAL A 36 -1.99 -14.95 6.88
C VAL A 36 -2.79 -15.51 8.06
N VAL A 37 -2.90 -14.78 9.16
CA VAL A 37 -3.71 -15.20 10.33
C VAL A 37 -5.18 -15.29 9.95
N MET A 38 -5.70 -14.33 9.19
CA MET A 38 -7.08 -14.36 8.68
C MET A 38 -7.34 -15.57 7.78
N SER A 39 -6.41 -15.92 6.91
CA SER A 39 -6.57 -17.06 5.99
C SER A 39 -6.67 -18.41 6.71
N LYS A 40 -6.06 -18.54 7.89
CA LYS A 40 -6.07 -19.77 8.71
C LYS A 40 -7.29 -19.90 9.61
N SER A 41 -7.96 -18.82 9.95
CA SER A 41 -9.07 -18.82 10.93
C SER A 41 -10.30 -18.13 10.37
N ALA A 42 -11.38 -18.92 10.17
CA ALA A 42 -12.67 -18.39 9.75
C ALA A 42 -13.27 -17.39 10.76
N ARG A 43 -12.93 -17.53 12.05
CA ARG A 43 -13.35 -16.57 13.08
C ARG A 43 -12.62 -15.24 12.93
N ALA A 44 -11.30 -15.29 12.71
CA ALA A 44 -10.49 -14.09 12.50
C ALA A 44 -10.96 -13.34 11.24
N GLU A 45 -11.23 -14.04 10.15
CA GLU A 45 -11.77 -13.45 8.93
C GLU A 45 -13.10 -12.75 9.16
N LYS A 46 -14.09 -13.44 9.75
CA LYS A 46 -15.42 -12.87 10.02
C LYS A 46 -15.39 -11.63 10.91
N THR A 47 -14.35 -11.48 11.75
CA THR A 47 -14.21 -10.32 12.64
C THR A 47 -13.43 -9.20 11.99
N ILE A 48 -12.34 -9.51 11.28
CA ILE A 48 -11.42 -8.50 10.73
C ILE A 48 -11.97 -7.93 9.41
N LEU A 49 -12.63 -8.75 8.58
CA LEU A 49 -13.10 -8.33 7.26
C LEU A 49 -14.09 -7.15 7.32
N PRO A 50 -15.11 -7.14 8.22
CA PRO A 50 -15.98 -5.96 8.38
C PRO A 50 -15.24 -4.71 8.85
N VAL A 51 -14.18 -4.86 9.67
CA VAL A 51 -13.34 -3.73 10.12
C VAL A 51 -12.58 -3.15 8.94
N LEU A 52 -11.99 -4.00 8.08
CA LEU A 52 -11.31 -3.56 6.86
C LEU A 52 -12.28 -2.87 5.89
N ASP A 53 -13.51 -3.40 5.76
CA ASP A 53 -14.54 -2.80 4.91
C ASP A 53 -14.94 -1.40 5.43
N MET A 54 -15.15 -1.24 6.74
CA MET A 54 -15.36 0.07 7.36
C MET A 54 -14.18 1.00 7.11
N MET A 55 -12.95 0.53 7.27
CA MET A 55 -11.76 1.33 7.01
C MET A 55 -11.67 1.82 5.57
N GLN A 56 -12.15 1.07 4.59
CA GLN A 56 -12.13 1.48 3.18
C GLN A 56 -13.29 2.40 2.79
N THR A 57 -14.39 2.38 3.53
CA THR A 57 -15.55 3.25 3.28
C THR A 57 -15.44 4.61 3.93
N ILE A 58 -14.65 4.73 4.99
CA ILE A 58 -14.44 6.00 5.71
C ILE A 58 -13.65 6.98 4.82
N PRO A 59 -14.14 8.21 4.62
CA PRO A 59 -13.38 9.23 3.88
C PRO A 59 -12.00 9.48 4.50
N SER A 60 -11.00 9.66 3.65
CA SER A 60 -9.60 9.83 4.07
C SER A 60 -9.37 10.96 5.08
N PHE A 61 -10.13 12.04 4.98
CA PHE A 61 -10.07 13.15 5.96
C PHE A 61 -10.46 12.75 7.38
N VAL A 62 -11.36 11.77 7.54
CA VAL A 62 -11.81 11.32 8.85
C VAL A 62 -10.69 10.66 9.65
N TYR A 63 -9.71 10.08 8.98
CA TYR A 63 -8.51 9.52 9.63
C TYR A 63 -7.59 10.60 10.18
N LEU A 64 -7.54 11.77 9.53
CA LEU A 64 -6.65 12.85 9.95
C LEU A 64 -7.09 13.48 11.25
N VAL A 65 -8.39 13.66 11.47
CA VAL A 65 -8.92 14.40 12.62
C VAL A 65 -8.49 13.79 13.96
N PRO A 66 -8.74 12.49 14.26
CA PRO A 66 -8.31 11.90 15.51
C PRO A 66 -6.79 11.90 15.71
N ILE A 67 -6.05 11.65 14.63
CA ILE A 67 -4.58 11.61 14.67
C ILE A 67 -4.00 12.99 14.96
N LEU A 68 -4.58 14.03 14.35
CA LEU A 68 -4.23 15.42 14.66
C LEU A 68 -4.53 15.81 16.11
N MET A 69 -5.68 15.40 16.62
CA MET A 69 -6.08 15.71 17.99
C MET A 69 -5.20 15.03 19.04
N LEU A 70 -4.70 13.82 18.73
CA LEU A 70 -3.88 13.04 19.65
C LEU A 70 -2.39 13.37 19.55
N LEU A 71 -1.86 13.57 18.35
CA LEU A 71 -0.42 13.66 18.09
C LEU A 71 0.03 15.03 17.57
N GLY A 72 -0.91 15.94 17.30
CA GLY A 72 -0.61 17.26 16.75
C GLY A 72 -0.23 17.24 15.27
N ILE A 73 0.28 18.38 14.79
CA ILE A 73 0.68 18.57 13.39
C ILE A 73 2.14 18.13 13.21
N GLY A 74 2.42 17.32 12.19
CA GLY A 74 3.79 16.91 11.91
C GLY A 74 3.95 15.73 10.95
N LYS A 75 5.23 15.36 10.69
CA LYS A 75 5.56 14.26 9.79
C LYS A 75 5.13 12.88 10.32
N VAL A 76 5.30 12.66 11.64
CA VAL A 76 4.99 11.37 12.27
C VAL A 76 3.48 11.12 12.29
N PRO A 77 2.62 12.05 12.75
CA PRO A 77 1.17 11.90 12.63
C PRO A 77 0.71 11.66 11.20
N GLY A 78 1.28 12.38 10.24
CA GLY A 78 0.97 12.19 8.84
C GLY A 78 1.34 10.81 8.31
N LEU A 79 2.52 10.29 8.68
CA LEU A 79 2.93 8.94 8.29
C LEU A 79 1.96 7.87 8.88
N ILE A 80 1.58 8.02 10.15
CA ILE A 80 0.63 7.10 10.81
C ILE A 80 -0.72 7.12 10.08
N ALA A 81 -1.22 8.31 9.73
CA ALA A 81 -2.46 8.45 8.97
C ALA A 81 -2.40 7.74 7.61
N VAL A 82 -1.29 7.93 6.88
CA VAL A 82 -1.07 7.26 5.57
C VAL A 82 -1.02 5.74 5.74
N CYS A 83 -0.32 5.23 6.76
CA CYS A 83 -0.21 3.80 7.01
C CYS A 83 -1.57 3.17 7.37
N ILE A 84 -2.33 3.78 8.28
CA ILE A 84 -3.65 3.26 8.68
C ILE A 84 -4.61 3.22 7.48
N TYR A 85 -4.61 4.26 6.65
CA TYR A 85 -5.45 4.33 5.47
C TYR A 85 -5.04 3.33 4.38
N ALA A 86 -3.74 3.07 4.22
CA ALA A 86 -3.21 2.28 3.12
C ALA A 86 -3.09 0.77 3.41
N VAL A 87 -3.17 0.34 4.69
CA VAL A 87 -2.95 -1.07 5.07
C VAL A 87 -4.06 -2.05 4.67
N PRO A 88 -5.36 -1.71 4.57
CA PRO A 88 -6.42 -2.68 4.33
C PRO A 88 -6.27 -3.53 3.06
N PRO A 89 -5.87 -3.01 1.88
CA PRO A 89 -5.75 -3.82 0.67
C PRO A 89 -4.75 -4.97 0.80
N VAL A 90 -3.58 -4.74 1.38
CA VAL A 90 -2.56 -5.79 1.52
C VAL A 90 -3.03 -6.90 2.46
N ILE A 91 -3.76 -6.58 3.54
CA ILE A 91 -4.36 -7.58 4.43
C ILE A 91 -5.39 -8.41 3.67
N ARG A 92 -6.33 -7.74 3.00
CA ARG A 92 -7.44 -8.38 2.28
C ARG A 92 -6.94 -9.29 1.15
N LEU A 93 -6.04 -8.79 0.31
CA LEU A 93 -5.53 -9.54 -0.83
C LEU A 93 -4.55 -10.65 -0.42
N THR A 94 -3.87 -10.52 0.72
CA THR A 94 -3.10 -11.63 1.29
C THR A 94 -4.02 -12.76 1.77
N ASN A 95 -5.09 -12.44 2.49
CA ASN A 95 -6.09 -13.43 2.92
C ASN A 95 -6.72 -14.13 1.70
N LEU A 96 -7.18 -13.35 0.72
CA LEU A 96 -7.82 -13.86 -0.49
C LEU A 96 -6.87 -14.77 -1.29
N GLY A 97 -5.66 -14.32 -1.56
CA GLY A 97 -4.70 -15.09 -2.35
C GLY A 97 -4.32 -16.42 -1.72
N ILE A 98 -4.21 -16.48 -0.39
CA ILE A 98 -3.93 -17.75 0.31
C ILE A 98 -5.13 -18.71 0.25
N ARG A 99 -6.36 -18.20 0.28
CA ARG A 99 -7.58 -19.01 0.24
C ARG A 99 -7.95 -19.49 -1.16
N GLU A 100 -7.56 -18.74 -2.18
CA GLU A 100 -7.80 -19.09 -3.59
C GLU A 100 -6.83 -20.14 -4.14
N VAL A 101 -5.84 -20.58 -3.34
CA VAL A 101 -4.97 -21.70 -3.76
C VAL A 101 -5.81 -22.94 -3.96
N ASP A 102 -5.58 -23.59 -5.12
CA ASP A 102 -6.31 -24.75 -5.59
C ASP A 102 -6.35 -25.87 -4.55
N LYS A 103 -7.56 -26.40 -4.29
CA LYS A 103 -7.81 -27.42 -3.29
C LYS A 103 -7.12 -28.75 -3.65
N GLU A 104 -7.07 -29.13 -4.93
CA GLU A 104 -6.39 -30.34 -5.39
C GLU A 104 -4.90 -30.29 -5.04
N THR A 105 -4.28 -29.12 -5.20
CA THR A 105 -2.88 -28.91 -4.81
C THR A 105 -2.69 -29.06 -3.29
N LEU A 106 -3.65 -28.59 -2.49
CA LEU A 106 -3.58 -28.69 -1.04
C LEU A 106 -3.82 -30.13 -0.55
N GLU A 107 -4.72 -30.88 -1.18
CA GLU A 107 -5.00 -32.30 -0.90
C GLU A 107 -3.79 -33.18 -1.28
N ALA A 108 -3.13 -32.88 -2.41
CA ALA A 108 -1.89 -33.52 -2.77
C ALA A 108 -0.80 -33.35 -1.69
N CYS A 109 -0.64 -32.11 -1.16
CA CYS A 109 0.30 -31.83 -0.06
C CYS A 109 -0.04 -32.64 1.20
N ASP A 110 -1.32 -32.79 1.53
CA ASP A 110 -1.76 -33.57 2.68
C ASP A 110 -1.47 -35.07 2.48
N SER A 111 -1.63 -35.58 1.26
CA SER A 111 -1.30 -36.97 0.91
C SER A 111 0.19 -37.29 1.03
N TYR A 112 1.07 -36.29 0.84
CA TYR A 112 2.51 -36.40 1.10
C TYR A 112 2.90 -36.15 2.57
N GLY A 113 1.94 -35.96 3.47
CA GLY A 113 2.19 -35.76 4.89
C GLY A 113 2.78 -34.39 5.26
N ALA A 114 2.54 -33.36 4.46
CA ALA A 114 3.03 -32.01 4.73
C ALA A 114 2.36 -31.42 5.97
N THR A 115 3.16 -30.87 6.87
CA THR A 115 2.63 -30.14 8.04
C THR A 115 1.92 -28.85 7.61
N PRO A 116 0.96 -28.33 8.40
CA PRO A 116 0.26 -27.08 8.07
C PRO A 116 1.19 -25.89 7.83
N PHE A 117 2.33 -25.85 8.52
CA PHE A 117 3.34 -24.79 8.34
C PHE A 117 4.09 -24.96 7.01
N GLN A 118 4.48 -26.19 6.66
CA GLN A 118 5.11 -26.48 5.38
C GLN A 118 4.17 -26.19 4.21
N LYS A 119 2.89 -26.60 4.31
CA LYS A 119 1.86 -26.29 3.32
C LYS A 119 1.74 -24.77 3.10
N LEU A 120 1.69 -23.98 4.16
CA LEU A 120 1.63 -22.53 4.09
C LEU A 120 2.86 -21.93 3.39
N THR A 121 4.05 -22.25 3.88
CA THR A 121 5.30 -21.58 3.46
C THR A 121 5.79 -22.04 2.10
N THR A 122 5.61 -23.33 1.77
CA THR A 122 6.16 -23.93 0.55
C THR A 122 5.17 -23.88 -0.62
N VAL A 123 3.86 -23.88 -0.35
CA VAL A 123 2.83 -23.96 -1.38
C VAL A 123 1.93 -22.73 -1.41
N GLN A 124 1.24 -22.44 -0.31
CA GLN A 124 0.21 -21.40 -0.31
C GLN A 124 0.78 -19.98 -0.52
N ILE A 125 1.77 -19.57 0.28
CA ILE A 125 2.38 -18.23 0.11
C ILE A 125 3.00 -18.09 -1.29
N PRO A 126 3.79 -19.03 -1.77
CA PRO A 126 4.33 -18.95 -3.11
C PRO A 126 3.31 -18.86 -4.25
N LEU A 127 2.20 -19.59 -4.17
CA LEU A 127 1.15 -19.54 -5.18
C LEU A 127 0.29 -18.27 -5.08
N SER A 128 0.15 -17.71 -3.87
CA SER A 128 -0.61 -16.48 -3.62
C SER A 128 0.19 -15.19 -3.88
N LEU A 129 1.49 -15.27 -4.17
CA LEU A 129 2.34 -14.10 -4.40
C LEU A 129 1.76 -13.11 -5.42
N PRO A 130 1.18 -13.51 -6.55
CA PRO A 130 0.58 -12.57 -7.50
C PRO A 130 -0.50 -11.70 -6.86
N THR A 131 -1.40 -12.31 -6.11
CA THR A 131 -2.49 -11.64 -5.42
C THR A 131 -1.96 -10.76 -4.28
N ILE A 132 -0.93 -11.22 -3.54
CA ILE A 132 -0.25 -10.42 -2.51
C ILE A 132 0.39 -9.19 -3.14
N PHE A 133 1.10 -9.32 -4.27
CA PHE A 133 1.70 -8.17 -4.97
C PHE A 133 0.65 -7.20 -5.52
N ALA A 134 -0.51 -7.68 -5.96
CA ALA A 134 -1.64 -6.81 -6.30
C ALA A 134 -2.10 -6.01 -5.08
N GLY A 135 -2.13 -6.62 -3.88
CA GLY A 135 -2.40 -5.95 -2.62
C GLY A 135 -1.37 -4.87 -2.27
N VAL A 136 -0.09 -5.18 -2.43
CA VAL A 136 1.00 -4.22 -2.23
C VAL A 136 0.87 -3.03 -3.20
N ASN A 137 0.58 -3.29 -4.47
CA ASN A 137 0.39 -2.25 -5.45
C ASN A 137 -0.78 -1.33 -5.10
N GLN A 138 -1.91 -1.90 -4.71
CA GLN A 138 -3.08 -1.13 -4.27
C GLN A 138 -2.79 -0.32 -3.01
N THR A 139 -2.01 -0.86 -2.07
CA THR A 139 -1.53 -0.14 -0.87
C THR A 139 -0.69 1.08 -1.27
N ILE A 140 0.23 0.95 -2.22
CA ILE A 140 1.05 2.07 -2.73
C ILE A 140 0.16 3.17 -3.32
N MET A 141 -0.85 2.81 -4.13
CA MET A 141 -1.77 3.77 -4.73
C MET A 141 -2.61 4.50 -3.68
N MET A 142 -3.10 3.80 -2.66
CA MET A 142 -3.80 4.43 -1.53
C MET A 142 -2.88 5.33 -0.71
N ALA A 143 -1.64 4.92 -0.47
CA ALA A 143 -0.64 5.74 0.21
C ALA A 143 -0.35 7.04 -0.57
N LEU A 144 -0.20 6.97 -1.89
CA LEU A 144 -0.03 8.13 -2.76
C LEU A 144 -1.18 9.12 -2.64
N ALA A 145 -2.42 8.63 -2.72
CA ALA A 145 -3.61 9.47 -2.56
C ALA A 145 -3.64 10.17 -1.19
N MET A 146 -3.32 9.42 -0.12
CA MET A 146 -3.37 9.94 1.24
C MET A 146 -2.22 10.90 1.56
N VAL A 147 -1.02 10.74 0.97
CA VAL A 147 0.12 11.67 1.19
C VAL A 147 -0.21 13.08 0.73
N VAL A 148 -0.98 13.24 -0.36
CA VAL A 148 -1.44 14.57 -0.80
C VAL A 148 -2.31 15.22 0.26
N ILE A 149 -3.24 14.47 0.84
CA ILE A 149 -4.13 14.95 1.91
C ILE A 149 -3.33 15.20 3.20
N ALA A 150 -2.40 14.31 3.54
CA ALA A 150 -1.52 14.46 4.71
C ALA A 150 -0.62 15.70 4.64
N SER A 151 -0.41 16.27 3.45
CA SER A 151 0.32 17.55 3.33
C SER A 151 -0.42 18.72 4.00
N MET A 152 -1.75 18.62 4.17
CA MET A 152 -2.55 19.61 4.92
C MET A 152 -2.17 19.66 6.41
N ILE A 153 -1.59 18.59 6.93
CA ILE A 153 -1.16 18.47 8.34
C ILE A 153 0.36 18.59 8.52
N GLY A 154 1.04 19.23 7.56
CA GLY A 154 2.47 19.53 7.64
C GLY A 154 3.41 18.44 7.13
N VAL A 155 2.91 17.43 6.43
CA VAL A 155 3.76 16.44 5.73
C VAL A 155 4.36 17.11 4.50
N LYS A 156 5.69 17.19 4.44
CA LYS A 156 6.41 17.73 3.28
C LYS A 156 6.34 16.76 2.10
N GLY A 157 6.18 17.30 0.90
CA GLY A 157 6.13 16.55 -0.34
C GLY A 157 5.36 17.28 -1.43
N LEU A 158 5.09 16.60 -2.54
CA LEU A 158 4.37 17.14 -3.72
C LEU A 158 2.93 17.63 -3.40
N GLY A 159 2.35 17.22 -2.28
CA GLY A 159 1.05 17.73 -1.85
C GLY A 159 1.08 19.19 -1.39
N VAL A 160 2.20 19.68 -0.84
CA VAL A 160 2.32 21.06 -0.37
C VAL A 160 2.19 22.09 -1.51
N PRO A 161 2.92 21.95 -2.64
CA PRO A 161 2.72 22.81 -3.80
C PRO A 161 1.30 22.78 -4.37
N ILE A 162 0.63 21.61 -4.34
CA ILE A 162 -0.77 21.48 -4.79
C ILE A 162 -1.70 22.29 -3.90
N LEU A 163 -1.53 22.18 -2.58
CA LEU A 163 -2.32 22.98 -1.64
C LEU A 163 -2.12 24.48 -1.84
N ARG A 164 -0.87 24.92 -2.04
CA ARG A 164 -0.57 26.33 -2.36
C ARG A 164 -1.22 26.76 -3.68
N ALA A 165 -1.20 25.89 -4.69
CA ALA A 165 -1.84 26.16 -5.96
C ALA A 165 -3.35 26.32 -5.83
N ILE A 166 -4.00 25.50 -5.01
CA ILE A 166 -5.45 25.62 -4.72
C ILE A 166 -5.74 26.92 -3.99
N SER A 167 -5.00 27.21 -2.90
CA SER A 167 -5.22 28.39 -2.07
C SER A 167 -5.01 29.72 -2.82
N ASN A 168 -4.03 29.74 -3.74
CA ASN A 168 -3.69 30.94 -4.51
C ASN A 168 -4.23 30.95 -5.94
N GLN A 169 -5.04 29.96 -6.31
CA GLN A 169 -5.61 29.79 -7.65
C GLN A 169 -4.56 29.71 -8.79
N TYR A 170 -3.38 29.17 -8.51
CA TYR A 170 -2.31 29.00 -9.49
C TYR A 170 -2.50 27.68 -10.29
N LEU A 171 -3.32 27.71 -11.32
CA LEU A 171 -3.69 26.55 -12.14
C LEU A 171 -2.46 25.80 -12.69
N ALA A 172 -1.49 26.54 -13.27
CA ALA A 172 -0.30 25.93 -13.86
C ALA A 172 0.55 25.16 -12.83
N LEU A 173 0.72 25.71 -11.61
CA LEU A 173 1.46 25.06 -10.53
C LEU A 173 0.75 23.79 -10.05
N GLY A 174 -0.58 23.84 -9.91
CA GLY A 174 -1.41 22.72 -9.52
C GLY A 174 -1.35 21.58 -10.53
N LEU A 175 -1.49 21.88 -11.82
CA LEU A 175 -1.41 20.89 -12.90
C LEU A 175 -0.04 20.23 -12.99
N LEU A 176 1.06 21.00 -12.93
CA LEU A 176 2.42 20.44 -12.99
C LEU A 176 2.71 19.48 -11.84
N ASN A 177 2.37 19.86 -10.60
CA ASN A 177 2.57 19.00 -9.44
C ASN A 177 1.61 17.80 -9.43
N GLY A 178 0.38 17.96 -9.91
CA GLY A 178 -0.56 16.87 -10.11
C GLY A 178 -0.03 15.84 -11.12
N LEU A 179 0.49 16.30 -12.27
CA LEU A 179 1.12 15.42 -13.26
C LEU A 179 2.37 14.72 -12.70
N ALA A 180 3.15 15.38 -11.85
CA ALA A 180 4.29 14.75 -11.19
C ALA A 180 3.86 13.60 -10.27
N ILE A 181 2.75 13.75 -9.53
CA ILE A 181 2.19 12.66 -8.71
C ILE A 181 1.70 11.51 -9.59
N VAL A 182 1.02 11.80 -10.70
CA VAL A 182 0.57 10.77 -11.66
C VAL A 182 1.78 10.02 -12.25
N ALA A 183 2.84 10.73 -12.62
CA ALA A 183 4.07 10.10 -13.11
C ALA A 183 4.70 9.18 -12.06
N LEU A 184 4.77 9.60 -10.80
CA LEU A 184 5.22 8.76 -9.70
C LEU A 184 4.33 7.54 -9.51
N ALA A 185 3.01 7.70 -9.56
CA ALA A 185 2.07 6.59 -9.46
C ALA A 185 2.31 5.54 -10.54
N ILE A 186 2.49 5.97 -11.79
CA ILE A 186 2.79 5.08 -12.92
C ILE A 186 4.13 4.36 -12.71
N ILE A 187 5.17 5.05 -12.25
CA ILE A 187 6.47 4.44 -11.99
C ILE A 187 6.36 3.35 -10.91
N PHE A 188 5.72 3.64 -9.78
CA PHE A 188 5.51 2.66 -8.71
C PHE A 188 4.69 1.47 -9.18
N ASP A 189 3.60 1.72 -9.91
CA ASP A 189 2.75 0.67 -10.48
C ASP A 189 3.55 -0.26 -11.40
N ARG A 190 4.31 0.29 -12.35
CA ARG A 190 5.12 -0.49 -13.28
C ARG A 190 6.21 -1.30 -12.59
N VAL A 191 6.92 -0.69 -11.64
CA VAL A 191 7.97 -1.37 -10.87
C VAL A 191 7.38 -2.54 -10.07
N THR A 192 6.28 -2.31 -9.36
CA THR A 192 5.64 -3.34 -8.51
C THR A 192 5.08 -4.49 -9.36
N GLN A 193 4.42 -4.19 -10.47
CA GLN A 193 3.88 -5.21 -11.40
C GLN A 193 4.99 -6.02 -12.07
N GLU A 194 6.06 -5.37 -12.51
CA GLU A 194 7.19 -6.07 -13.14
C GLU A 194 7.92 -6.97 -12.13
N TYR A 195 8.07 -6.52 -10.88
CA TYR A 195 8.64 -7.34 -9.81
C TYR A 195 7.77 -8.58 -9.54
N GLY A 196 6.46 -8.40 -9.45
CA GLY A 196 5.50 -9.50 -9.31
C GLY A 196 5.59 -10.51 -10.47
N ARG A 197 5.67 -10.03 -11.71
CA ARG A 197 5.83 -10.89 -12.91
C ARG A 197 7.14 -11.66 -12.93
N ARG A 198 8.25 -11.06 -12.57
CA ARG A 198 9.57 -11.74 -12.53
C ARG A 198 9.59 -12.85 -11.51
N MET A 199 8.97 -12.65 -10.35
CA MET A 199 8.86 -13.71 -9.33
C MET A 199 8.06 -14.92 -9.82
N GLN A 200 7.05 -14.73 -10.68
CA GLN A 200 6.30 -15.82 -11.33
C GLN A 200 7.11 -16.54 -12.40
N LYS A 201 7.83 -15.80 -13.25
CA LYS A 201 8.56 -16.35 -14.39
C LYS A 201 9.68 -17.30 -13.96
N HIS A 202 10.37 -16.99 -12.86
CA HIS A 202 11.39 -17.86 -12.28
C HIS A 202 10.85 -19.20 -11.75
N ARG A 203 9.53 -19.33 -11.53
CA ARG A 203 8.87 -20.56 -11.07
C ARG A 203 8.26 -21.37 -12.21
N GLY A 204 7.77 -20.73 -13.26
CA GLY A 204 7.26 -21.42 -14.47
C GLY A 204 8.35 -22.09 -15.32
N GLN A 205 9.62 -21.71 -15.17
CA GLN A 205 10.76 -22.30 -15.89
C GLN A 205 11.42 -23.49 -15.18
N LYS A 206 10.94 -23.89 -14.00
CA LYS A 206 11.40 -25.11 -13.29
C LYS A 206 10.46 -26.31 -13.46
N LYS A 207 9.74 -26.37 -14.58
CA LYS A 207 9.04 -27.58 -15.03
C LYS A 207 9.80 -28.22 -16.16
#